data_db44cd11481c039d1422a4b78c21db7a
#
_entry.id   db44cd11481c039d1422a4b78c21db7a
#
_cell.length_a   1.000
_cell.length_b   1.000
_cell.length_c   1.000
_cell.angle_alpha   90.00
_cell.angle_beta   90.00
_cell.angle_gamma   90.00
#
_symmetry.space_group_name_H-M   'P 1'
#
loop_
_entity.id
_entity.type
_entity.pdbx_description
1 polymer ?
#
loop_
_entity_poly.entity_id
_entity_poly.type
_entity_poly.pdbx_seq_one_letter_code
_entity_poly.pdbx_strand_id
1 'polypeptide(L)'
;SRFLSWIGKKKFVPGDFFSRDQIEKLSGIYFPYLIYSCQVDGQAEAEAEEQRTWVSGRTRYTEHKKYQVERAGTLEVKNLTRNALKKSNKELVEGVLPFDMEKLLPFQMGYLSGFQAERRDMDGESFADEAEQEVKQYTLDRLRSSMDTYSSVRIKDSSMEIRDPRWQYALLPVWVMTYGHRAGGKTYYFAMNGQTGKIWGRLPVDKRKLAGLFFGVFFLVFAALMIGGWFL
;
A
#
# COMPACT_ATOMS: atom_id res chain seq x y z
N SER A 1 24.88 -2.24 1.03
CA SER A 1 23.63 -2.03 1.80
C SER A 1 22.44 -1.97 0.84
N ARG A 2 21.29 -2.53 1.24
CA ARG A 2 20.03 -2.56 0.42
C ARG A 2 19.58 -1.16 0.01
N PHE A 3 19.79 -0.17 0.87
CA PHE A 3 19.47 1.24 0.61
C PHE A 3 20.25 1.79 -0.59
N LEU A 4 21.55 1.59 -0.65
CA LEU A 4 22.39 2.03 -1.78
C LEU A 4 21.98 1.35 -3.09
N SER A 5 21.67 0.07 -3.05
CA SER A 5 21.19 -0.66 -4.23
C SER A 5 19.83 -0.14 -4.72
N TRP A 6 18.94 0.22 -3.81
CA TRP A 6 17.62 0.78 -4.16
C TRP A 6 17.75 2.17 -4.79
N ILE A 7 18.55 3.06 -4.19
CA ILE A 7 18.76 4.41 -4.72
C ILE A 7 19.53 4.38 -6.05
N GLY A 8 20.54 3.54 -6.18
CA GLY A 8 21.35 3.44 -7.41
C GLY A 8 20.54 3.16 -8.68
N LYS A 9 19.33 2.61 -8.53
CA LYS A 9 18.37 2.41 -9.64
C LYS A 9 17.61 3.68 -10.04
N LYS A 10 17.73 4.79 -9.26
CA LYS A 10 16.97 6.04 -9.48
C LYS A 10 17.83 7.08 -10.21
N LYS A 11 17.58 7.28 -11.50
CA LYS A 11 18.40 8.11 -12.41
C LYS A 11 18.39 9.61 -12.11
N PHE A 12 17.31 10.14 -11.52
CA PHE A 12 17.10 11.59 -11.34
C PHE A 12 17.27 12.07 -9.89
N VAL A 13 18.02 11.35 -9.08
CA VAL A 13 18.33 11.75 -7.71
C VAL A 13 19.62 12.57 -7.68
N PRO A 14 19.72 13.65 -6.86
CA PRO A 14 20.97 14.40 -6.67
C PRO A 14 22.12 13.51 -6.22
N GLY A 15 23.33 13.80 -6.69
CA GLY A 15 24.51 12.97 -6.40
C GLY A 15 24.92 13.00 -4.92
N ASP A 16 24.72 14.13 -4.24
CA ASP A 16 24.99 14.30 -2.81
C ASP A 16 24.07 13.48 -1.90
N PHE A 17 22.94 13.01 -2.43
CA PHE A 17 22.03 12.11 -1.74
C PHE A 17 22.67 10.74 -1.41
N PHE A 18 23.70 10.35 -2.15
CA PHE A 18 24.41 9.09 -1.98
C PHE A 18 25.63 9.21 -1.04
N SER A 19 25.83 10.35 -0.41
CA SER A 19 27.02 10.56 0.43
C SER A 19 27.02 9.63 1.64
N ARG A 20 28.22 9.23 2.06
CA ARG A 20 28.42 8.38 3.24
C ARG A 20 27.85 9.00 4.49
N ASP A 21 27.98 10.32 4.62
CA ASP A 21 27.46 11.11 5.76
C ASP A 21 25.92 11.05 5.87
N GLN A 22 25.21 10.80 4.78
CA GLN A 22 23.75 10.63 4.82
C GLN A 22 23.35 9.25 5.31
N ILE A 23 24.14 8.22 5.01
CA ILE A 23 23.88 6.85 5.44
C ILE A 23 24.12 6.70 6.94
N GLU A 24 25.09 7.43 7.50
CA GLU A 24 25.39 7.46 8.92
C GLU A 24 24.28 8.10 9.77
N LYS A 25 23.35 8.83 9.14
CA LYS A 25 22.16 9.41 9.78
C LYS A 25 20.96 8.46 9.85
N LEU A 26 21.10 7.21 9.42
CA LEU A 26 20.07 6.20 9.59
C LEU A 26 19.89 5.86 11.08
N SER A 27 18.70 6.10 11.59
CA SER A 27 18.32 5.77 12.97
C SER A 27 17.32 4.62 12.98
N GLY A 28 17.59 3.61 13.79
CA GLY A 28 16.64 2.53 14.06
C GLY A 28 15.62 2.98 15.11
N ILE A 29 14.34 2.92 14.78
CA ILE A 29 13.25 3.34 15.65
C ILE A 29 12.20 2.24 15.68
N TYR A 30 11.76 1.85 16.86
CA TYR A 30 10.57 1.03 17.01
C TYR A 30 9.33 1.93 17.01
N PHE A 31 8.48 1.76 16.01
CA PHE A 31 7.20 2.42 15.95
C PHE A 31 6.09 1.56 16.59
N PRO A 32 5.21 2.18 17.38
CA PRO A 32 4.06 1.50 17.95
C PRO A 32 2.98 1.28 16.89
N TYR A 33 2.55 0.01 16.76
CA TYR A 33 1.42 -0.37 15.93
C TYR A 33 0.38 -1.10 16.75
N LEU A 34 -0.86 -0.96 16.34
CA LEU A 34 -1.98 -1.73 16.77
C LEU A 34 -2.37 -2.71 15.66
N ILE A 35 -2.50 -3.96 16.00
CA ILE A 35 -2.84 -5.05 15.08
C ILE A 35 -4.24 -5.53 15.45
N TYR A 36 -5.18 -5.36 14.53
CA TYR A 36 -6.54 -5.79 14.68
C TYR A 36 -6.76 -7.16 14.04
N SER A 37 -7.50 -8.01 14.72
CA SER A 37 -7.93 -9.31 14.23
C SER A 37 -9.34 -9.60 14.71
N CYS A 38 -10.17 -10.20 13.84
CA CYS A 38 -11.54 -10.58 14.17
C CYS A 38 -12.03 -11.71 13.27
N GLN A 39 -13.19 -12.27 13.60
CA GLN A 39 -13.98 -13.08 12.69
C GLN A 39 -15.19 -12.28 12.23
N VAL A 40 -15.63 -12.50 11.00
CA VAL A 40 -16.81 -11.84 10.44
C VAL A 40 -17.70 -12.89 9.81
N ASP A 41 -18.94 -12.99 10.32
CA ASP A 41 -19.98 -13.73 9.64
C ASP A 41 -20.68 -12.78 8.67
N GLY A 42 -20.57 -13.07 7.40
CA GLY A 42 -21.13 -12.27 6.34
C GLY A 42 -22.20 -13.01 5.56
N GLN A 43 -23.25 -12.28 5.18
CA GLN A 43 -24.30 -12.74 4.28
C GLN A 43 -24.63 -11.65 3.28
N ALA A 44 -24.84 -12.03 2.02
CA ALA A 44 -25.22 -11.12 0.96
C ALA A 44 -26.25 -11.76 0.03
N GLU A 45 -27.30 -11.00 -0.26
CA GLU A 45 -28.31 -11.30 -1.28
C GLU A 45 -28.05 -10.46 -2.52
N ALA A 46 -28.10 -11.07 -3.68
CA ALA A 46 -27.80 -10.41 -4.94
C ALA A 46 -28.75 -10.84 -6.07
N GLU A 47 -29.03 -9.91 -6.96
CA GLU A 47 -29.47 -10.23 -8.32
C GLU A 47 -28.28 -10.42 -9.22
N ALA A 48 -28.19 -11.57 -9.87
CA ALA A 48 -27.12 -11.90 -10.81
C ALA A 48 -27.70 -12.17 -12.19
N GLU A 49 -26.91 -11.87 -13.21
CA GLU A 49 -27.29 -12.09 -14.59
C GLU A 49 -26.18 -12.86 -15.32
N GLU A 50 -26.58 -13.90 -16.02
CA GLU A 50 -25.74 -14.61 -16.98
C GLU A 50 -26.16 -14.22 -18.39
N GLN A 51 -25.19 -13.75 -19.16
CA GLN A 51 -25.40 -13.36 -20.54
C GLN A 51 -24.66 -14.31 -21.47
N ARG A 52 -25.38 -14.93 -22.39
CA ARG A 52 -24.84 -15.78 -23.44
C ARG A 52 -25.21 -15.25 -24.81
N THR A 53 -24.20 -15.04 -25.64
CA THR A 53 -24.42 -14.54 -27.01
C THR A 53 -23.92 -15.58 -28.02
N TRP A 54 -24.70 -15.88 -29.05
CA TRP A 54 -24.30 -16.71 -30.17
C TRP A 54 -24.84 -16.18 -31.48
N VAL A 55 -24.29 -16.62 -32.59
CA VAL A 55 -24.72 -16.26 -33.94
C VAL A 55 -25.25 -17.51 -34.62
N SER A 56 -26.44 -17.39 -35.23
CA SER A 56 -27.03 -18.46 -36.08
C SER A 56 -27.43 -17.83 -37.40
N GLY A 57 -26.77 -18.25 -38.46
CA GLY A 57 -26.89 -17.64 -39.78
C GLY A 57 -26.44 -16.16 -39.78
N ARG A 58 -27.36 -15.22 -40.09
CA ARG A 58 -27.10 -13.78 -40.08
C ARG A 58 -27.57 -13.07 -38.81
N THR A 59 -28.16 -13.82 -37.86
CA THR A 59 -28.81 -13.27 -36.69
C THR A 59 -27.94 -13.53 -35.42
N ARG A 60 -27.73 -12.51 -34.63
CA ARG A 60 -27.10 -12.60 -33.31
C ARG A 60 -28.19 -12.70 -32.26
N TYR A 61 -28.06 -13.74 -31.43
CA TYR A 61 -28.97 -13.98 -30.30
C TYR A 61 -28.22 -13.68 -29.02
N THR A 62 -28.92 -13.05 -28.07
CA THR A 62 -28.39 -12.83 -26.72
C THR A 62 -29.45 -13.32 -25.74
N GLU A 63 -29.08 -14.30 -24.93
CA GLU A 63 -29.89 -14.85 -23.86
C GLU A 63 -29.47 -14.18 -22.56
N HIS A 64 -30.42 -13.73 -21.76
CA HIS A 64 -30.24 -13.15 -20.44
C HIS A 64 -30.97 -14.01 -19.41
N LYS A 65 -30.21 -14.64 -18.52
CA LYS A 65 -30.77 -15.41 -17.40
C LYS A 65 -30.55 -14.63 -16.11
N LYS A 66 -31.64 -14.38 -15.38
CA LYS A 66 -31.60 -13.68 -14.10
C LYS A 66 -31.74 -14.65 -12.95
N TYR A 67 -30.93 -14.46 -11.92
CA TYR A 67 -30.88 -15.29 -10.74
C TYR A 67 -30.98 -14.44 -9.48
N GLN A 68 -31.65 -14.96 -8.47
CA GLN A 68 -31.45 -14.55 -7.10
C GLN A 68 -30.37 -15.44 -6.48
N VAL A 69 -29.34 -14.82 -5.93
CA VAL A 69 -28.18 -15.51 -5.38
C VAL A 69 -27.97 -15.07 -3.95
N GLU A 70 -27.82 -16.03 -3.07
CA GLU A 70 -27.43 -15.83 -1.68
C GLU A 70 -26.03 -16.39 -1.47
N ARG A 71 -25.21 -15.66 -0.72
CA ARG A 71 -23.89 -16.09 -0.27
C ARG A 71 -23.73 -15.78 1.20
N ALA A 72 -23.28 -16.76 1.95
CA ALA A 72 -22.93 -16.60 3.35
C ALA A 72 -21.62 -17.30 3.65
N GLY A 73 -20.89 -16.81 4.64
CA GLY A 73 -19.64 -17.41 5.07
C GLY A 73 -18.99 -16.67 6.21
N THR A 74 -18.06 -17.34 6.87
CA THR A 74 -17.23 -16.76 7.92
C THR A 74 -15.85 -16.42 7.34
N LEU A 75 -15.40 -15.20 7.56
CA LEU A 75 -14.08 -14.69 7.18
C LEU A 75 -13.27 -14.42 8.45
N GLU A 76 -12.05 -14.94 8.50
CA GLU A 76 -11.07 -14.58 9.52
C GLU A 76 -10.19 -13.46 8.99
N VAL A 77 -10.24 -12.29 9.64
CA VAL A 77 -9.39 -11.15 9.34
C VAL A 77 -8.26 -11.11 10.36
N LYS A 78 -7.02 -11.13 9.86
CA LYS A 78 -5.82 -11.06 10.66
C LYS A 78 -4.92 -9.92 10.20
N ASN A 79 -4.18 -9.35 11.17
CA ASN A 79 -3.07 -8.45 10.89
C ASN A 79 -3.45 -7.12 10.20
N LEU A 80 -4.66 -6.61 10.42
CA LEU A 80 -4.99 -5.25 10.03
C LEU A 80 -4.24 -4.29 10.94
N THR A 81 -3.27 -3.56 10.38
CA THR A 81 -2.34 -2.75 11.16
C THR A 81 -2.67 -1.27 11.11
N ARG A 82 -2.56 -0.60 12.28
CA ARG A 82 -2.67 0.86 12.42
C ARG A 82 -1.47 1.40 13.18
N ASN A 83 -0.91 2.49 12.72
CA ASN A 83 0.13 3.19 13.47
C ASN A 83 -0.49 3.90 14.66
N ALA A 84 0.06 3.72 15.85
CA ALA A 84 -0.47 4.25 17.11
C ALA A 84 0.09 5.63 17.50
N LEU A 85 0.56 6.42 16.52
CA LEU A 85 1.07 7.78 16.71
C LEU A 85 0.23 8.79 15.93
N LYS A 86 -0.40 9.71 16.64
CA LYS A 86 -1.23 10.78 16.08
C LYS A 86 -0.45 11.75 15.19
N LYS A 87 0.80 12.05 15.56
CA LYS A 87 1.66 13.01 14.84
C LYS A 87 2.65 12.37 13.88
N SER A 88 2.58 11.07 13.64
CA SER A 88 3.46 10.43 12.68
C SER A 88 3.14 10.86 11.24
N ASN A 89 4.17 10.87 10.39
CA ASN A 89 3.92 10.99 8.96
C ASN A 89 3.26 9.69 8.46
N LYS A 90 1.92 9.72 8.33
CA LYS A 90 1.08 8.57 7.97
C LYS A 90 1.59 7.87 6.72
N GLU A 91 1.92 8.64 5.66
CA GLU A 91 2.44 8.07 4.42
C GLU A 91 3.74 7.26 4.64
N LEU A 92 4.58 7.70 5.57
CA LEU A 92 5.89 7.12 5.81
C LEU A 92 5.78 5.81 6.60
N VAL A 93 4.94 5.77 7.63
CA VAL A 93 4.77 4.58 8.47
C VAL A 93 3.90 3.52 7.79
N GLU A 94 2.93 3.91 6.97
CA GLU A 94 2.12 2.99 6.17
C GLU A 94 2.87 2.48 4.93
N GLY A 95 3.69 3.32 4.32
CA GLY A 95 4.47 2.97 3.13
C GLY A 95 5.47 1.83 3.34
N VAL A 96 5.92 1.59 4.56
CA VAL A 96 6.83 0.48 4.89
C VAL A 96 6.11 -0.84 5.16
N LEU A 97 4.79 -0.84 5.30
CA LEU A 97 4.00 -2.08 5.44
C LEU A 97 4.09 -2.94 4.15
N PRO A 98 3.90 -4.25 4.20
CA PRO A 98 3.56 -5.04 5.39
C PRO A 98 4.80 -5.46 6.19
N PHE A 99 4.58 -5.79 7.45
CA PHE A 99 5.50 -6.59 8.26
C PHE A 99 5.01 -8.04 8.33
N ASP A 100 5.93 -8.96 8.53
CA ASP A 100 5.63 -10.36 8.77
C ASP A 100 5.25 -10.54 10.26
N MET A 101 3.96 -10.63 10.51
CA MET A 101 3.41 -10.71 11.86
C MET A 101 3.62 -12.07 12.53
N GLU A 102 3.91 -13.11 11.75
CA GLU A 102 4.24 -14.44 12.30
C GLU A 102 5.60 -14.46 13.00
N LYS A 103 6.45 -13.47 12.68
CA LYS A 103 7.76 -13.29 13.31
C LYS A 103 7.76 -12.36 14.53
N LEU A 104 6.60 -11.99 15.04
CA LEU A 104 6.52 -11.24 16.28
C LEU A 104 7.02 -12.07 17.45
N LEU A 105 7.88 -11.44 18.25
CA LEU A 105 8.41 -12.04 19.48
C LEU A 105 7.82 -11.33 20.69
N PRO A 106 7.69 -12.02 21.82
CA PRO A 106 7.36 -11.38 23.09
C PRO A 106 8.36 -10.26 23.40
N PHE A 107 7.83 -9.12 23.85
CA PHE A 107 8.66 -7.95 24.13
C PHE A 107 9.70 -8.23 25.23
N GLN A 108 10.93 -7.82 25.00
CA GLN A 108 12.02 -7.84 25.98
C GLN A 108 12.78 -6.50 25.90
N MET A 109 13.13 -5.94 27.06
CA MET A 109 13.84 -4.65 27.12
C MET A 109 15.18 -4.65 26.34
N GLY A 110 15.82 -5.79 26.24
CA GLY A 110 17.07 -5.96 25.47
C GLY A 110 16.93 -5.61 23.99
N TYR A 111 15.74 -5.72 23.40
CA TYR A 111 15.50 -5.36 22.00
C TYR A 111 15.57 -3.86 21.73
N LEU A 112 15.44 -3.03 22.76
CA LEU A 112 15.59 -1.58 22.63
C LEU A 112 17.06 -1.12 22.65
N SER A 113 18.02 -2.02 22.89
CA SER A 113 19.42 -1.67 22.88
C SER A 113 19.88 -1.19 21.49
N GLY A 114 20.33 0.06 21.39
CA GLY A 114 20.76 0.67 20.13
C GLY A 114 19.62 1.18 19.23
N PHE A 115 18.36 1.05 19.66
CA PHE A 115 17.19 1.59 18.97
C PHE A 115 16.46 2.61 19.85
N GLN A 116 15.83 3.58 19.21
CA GLN A 116 14.83 4.42 19.86
C GLN A 116 13.48 3.72 19.82
N ALA A 117 12.60 4.02 20.76
CA ALA A 117 11.22 3.52 20.72
C ALA A 117 10.27 4.69 20.96
N GLU A 118 9.32 4.85 20.06
CA GLU A 118 8.25 5.83 20.20
C GLU A 118 7.15 5.27 21.11
N ARG A 119 6.64 6.14 22.00
CA ARG A 119 5.51 5.80 22.87
C ARG A 119 4.22 6.05 22.11
N ARG A 120 3.30 5.08 22.14
CA ARG A 120 1.96 5.24 21.58
C ARG A 120 1.20 6.39 22.25
N ASP A 121 0.43 7.12 21.49
CA ASP A 121 -0.50 8.17 21.93
C ASP A 121 -1.94 7.93 21.42
N MET A 122 -2.17 6.80 20.74
CA MET A 122 -3.47 6.31 20.30
C MET A 122 -3.68 4.87 20.75
N ASP A 123 -4.93 4.49 20.97
CA ASP A 123 -5.33 3.14 21.35
C ASP A 123 -6.29 2.53 20.32
N GLY A 124 -6.73 1.27 20.56
CA GLY A 124 -7.60 0.54 19.63
C GLY A 124 -8.97 1.18 19.47
N GLU A 125 -9.50 1.84 20.49
CA GLU A 125 -10.80 2.50 20.43
C GLU A 125 -10.79 3.64 19.39
N SER A 126 -9.66 4.33 19.25
CA SER A 126 -9.50 5.40 18.27
C SER A 126 -9.65 4.92 16.81
N PHE A 127 -9.51 3.64 16.56
CA PHE A 127 -9.56 3.03 15.22
C PHE A 127 -10.71 2.03 15.05
N ALA A 128 -11.53 1.83 16.07
CA ALA A 128 -12.54 0.78 16.08
C ALA A 128 -13.51 0.93 14.90
N ASP A 129 -14.13 2.09 14.75
CA ASP A 129 -15.10 2.35 13.70
C ASP A 129 -14.50 2.20 12.29
N GLU A 130 -13.29 2.73 12.07
CA GLU A 130 -12.59 2.62 10.79
C GLU A 130 -12.24 1.15 10.47
N ALA A 131 -11.72 0.42 11.45
CA ALA A 131 -11.37 -0.98 11.29
C ALA A 131 -12.59 -1.85 11.00
N GLU A 132 -13.70 -1.61 11.71
CA GLU A 132 -14.96 -2.32 11.48
C GLU A 132 -15.53 -2.08 10.09
N GLN A 133 -15.54 -0.83 9.64
CA GLN A 133 -16.01 -0.47 8.29
C GLN A 133 -15.15 -1.13 7.21
N GLU A 134 -13.83 -1.09 7.36
CA GLU A 134 -12.91 -1.71 6.41
C GLU A 134 -13.10 -3.23 6.33
N VAL A 135 -13.25 -3.89 7.48
CA VAL A 135 -13.48 -5.33 7.56
C VAL A 135 -14.83 -5.73 6.97
N LYS A 136 -15.88 -4.98 7.25
CA LYS A 136 -17.22 -5.22 6.66
C LYS A 136 -17.19 -5.06 5.15
N GLN A 137 -16.55 -4.00 4.66
CA GLN A 137 -16.40 -3.77 3.22
C GLN A 137 -15.59 -4.88 2.55
N TYR A 138 -14.47 -5.27 3.15
CA TYR A 138 -13.64 -6.37 2.65
C TYR A 138 -14.41 -7.69 2.59
N THR A 139 -15.22 -7.99 3.61
CA THR A 139 -16.06 -9.18 3.64
C THR A 139 -17.11 -9.16 2.53
N LEU A 140 -17.76 -8.02 2.31
CA LEU A 140 -18.71 -7.84 1.22
C LEU A 140 -18.06 -8.05 -0.16
N ASP A 141 -16.87 -7.48 -0.36
CA ASP A 141 -16.12 -7.64 -1.60
C ASP A 141 -15.72 -9.10 -1.83
N ARG A 142 -15.40 -9.85 -0.78
CA ARG A 142 -15.12 -11.30 -0.88
C ARG A 142 -16.36 -12.10 -1.22
N LEU A 143 -17.51 -11.81 -0.61
CA LEU A 143 -18.78 -12.45 -0.96
C LEU A 143 -19.17 -12.13 -2.41
N ARG A 144 -19.03 -10.89 -2.85
CA ARG A 144 -19.27 -10.48 -4.24
C ARG A 144 -18.34 -11.20 -5.21
N SER A 145 -17.07 -11.33 -4.88
CA SER A 145 -16.09 -12.04 -5.72
C SER A 145 -16.37 -13.54 -5.84
N SER A 146 -17.10 -14.13 -4.88
CA SER A 146 -17.54 -15.53 -4.98
C SER A 146 -18.67 -15.74 -6.00
N MET A 147 -19.22 -14.66 -6.56
CA MET A 147 -20.27 -14.66 -7.58
C MET A 147 -19.73 -14.26 -8.96
N ASP A 148 -18.42 -14.34 -9.21
CA ASP A 148 -17.73 -13.93 -10.44
C ASP A 148 -18.08 -14.77 -11.67
N THR A 149 -18.75 -15.91 -11.48
CA THR A 149 -19.28 -16.73 -12.56
C THR A 149 -20.43 -16.07 -13.36
N TYR A 150 -21.09 -15.08 -12.76
CA TYR A 150 -22.15 -14.31 -13.41
C TYR A 150 -21.60 -13.12 -14.19
N SER A 151 -22.24 -12.78 -15.29
CA SER A 151 -21.85 -11.64 -16.15
C SER A 151 -22.02 -10.30 -15.45
N SER A 152 -23.03 -10.19 -14.57
CA SER A 152 -23.24 -9.03 -13.69
C SER A 152 -23.84 -9.44 -12.36
N VAL A 153 -23.48 -8.71 -11.29
CA VAL A 153 -23.95 -8.96 -9.92
C VAL A 153 -24.33 -7.63 -9.29
N ARG A 154 -25.53 -7.54 -8.76
CA ARG A 154 -26.03 -6.40 -7.99
C ARG A 154 -26.43 -6.86 -6.61
N ILE A 155 -25.69 -6.45 -5.59
CA ILE A 155 -26.03 -6.70 -4.18
C ILE A 155 -27.32 -5.93 -3.86
N LYS A 156 -28.28 -6.61 -3.26
CA LYS A 156 -29.57 -6.05 -2.80
C LYS A 156 -29.57 -5.80 -1.32
N ASP A 157 -29.07 -6.76 -0.57
CA ASP A 157 -28.96 -6.69 0.88
C ASP A 157 -27.69 -7.39 1.35
N SER A 158 -27.18 -6.97 2.50
CA SER A 158 -26.03 -7.61 3.14
C SER A 158 -26.02 -7.35 4.64
N SER A 159 -25.62 -8.36 5.38
CA SER A 159 -25.39 -8.28 6.83
C SER A 159 -24.00 -8.79 7.20
N MET A 160 -23.34 -8.09 8.13
CA MET A 160 -22.00 -8.42 8.59
C MET A 160 -21.95 -8.33 10.10
N GLU A 161 -21.68 -9.45 10.76
CA GLU A 161 -21.53 -9.54 12.20
C GLU A 161 -20.05 -9.80 12.53
N ILE A 162 -19.45 -8.88 13.29
CA ILE A 162 -18.06 -9.01 13.74
C ILE A 162 -18.05 -9.77 15.07
N ARG A 163 -17.21 -10.80 15.14
CA ARG A 163 -17.00 -11.62 16.33
C ARG A 163 -15.55 -11.58 16.78
N ASP A 164 -15.34 -11.68 18.07
CA ASP A 164 -14.02 -11.76 18.72
C ASP A 164 -13.03 -10.67 18.28
N PRO A 165 -13.41 -9.38 18.26
CA PRO A 165 -12.51 -8.31 17.92
C PRO A 165 -11.38 -8.21 18.94
N ARG A 166 -10.13 -8.21 18.47
CA ARG A 166 -8.93 -8.15 19.31
C ARG A 166 -7.93 -7.17 18.79
N TRP A 167 -7.40 -6.35 19.67
CA TRP A 167 -6.28 -5.46 19.41
C TRP A 167 -5.02 -5.98 20.10
N GLN A 168 -3.95 -6.10 19.35
CA GLN A 168 -2.63 -6.43 19.84
C GLN A 168 -1.69 -5.27 19.62
N TYR A 169 -0.93 -4.90 20.66
CA TYR A 169 0.11 -3.89 20.55
C TYR A 169 1.42 -4.51 20.10
N ALA A 170 2.08 -3.89 19.13
CA ALA A 170 3.39 -4.32 18.65
C ALA A 170 4.33 -3.13 18.43
N LEU A 171 5.61 -3.37 18.68
CA LEU A 171 6.71 -2.47 18.33
C LEU A 171 7.39 -3.02 17.07
N LEU A 172 7.30 -2.29 15.97
CA LEU A 172 7.83 -2.73 14.68
C LEU A 172 9.07 -1.92 14.29
N PRO A 173 10.18 -2.59 13.89
CA PRO A 173 11.44 -1.93 13.61
C PRO A 173 11.40 -1.19 12.27
N VAL A 174 11.65 0.09 12.31
CA VAL A 174 11.76 0.96 11.14
C VAL A 174 13.06 1.73 11.18
N TRP A 175 13.79 1.70 10.08
CA TRP A 175 14.93 2.58 9.89
C TRP A 175 14.46 3.88 9.25
N VAL A 176 14.75 4.99 9.89
CA VAL A 176 14.36 6.33 9.41
C VAL A 176 15.60 7.13 9.06
N MET A 177 15.52 7.83 7.95
CA MET A 177 16.54 8.78 7.51
C MET A 177 15.89 10.10 7.11
N THR A 178 16.52 11.19 7.52
CA THR A 178 16.12 12.53 7.13
C THR A 178 17.18 13.13 6.20
N TYR A 179 16.76 13.64 5.08
CA TYR A 179 17.63 14.33 4.14
C TYR A 179 17.17 15.78 3.92
N GLY A 180 18.06 16.71 4.24
CA GLY A 180 17.86 18.14 3.97
C GLY A 180 18.59 18.54 2.68
N HIS A 181 17.87 18.96 1.65
CA HIS A 181 18.50 19.45 0.42
C HIS A 181 19.00 20.90 0.63
N ARG A 182 20.33 21.10 0.50
CA ARG A 182 21.00 22.39 0.76
C ARG A 182 20.45 23.56 -0.06
N ALA A 183 19.92 23.28 -1.27
CA ALA A 183 19.51 24.31 -2.23
C ALA A 183 18.02 24.68 -2.19
N GLY A 184 17.19 24.10 -1.29
CA GLY A 184 15.75 24.36 -1.35
C GLY A 184 14.98 24.31 -0.03
N GLY A 185 15.63 24.17 1.12
CA GLY A 185 14.99 24.19 2.43
C GLY A 185 13.97 23.06 2.69
N LYS A 186 13.79 22.13 1.73
CA LYS A 186 12.88 20.99 1.89
C LYS A 186 13.57 19.83 2.56
N THR A 187 12.94 19.31 3.59
CA THR A 187 13.36 18.07 4.26
C THR A 187 12.61 16.87 3.66
N TYR A 188 13.34 15.85 3.30
CA TYR A 188 12.82 14.59 2.79
C TYR A 188 12.99 13.51 3.84
N TYR A 189 11.95 12.70 4.00
CA TYR A 189 11.93 11.61 4.97
C TYR A 189 11.88 10.29 4.24
N PHE A 190 12.68 9.34 4.70
CA PHE A 190 12.72 7.97 4.20
C PHE A 190 12.55 7.03 5.35
N ALA A 191 11.83 5.95 5.09
CA ALA A 191 11.71 4.85 6.02
C ALA A 191 12.02 3.53 5.31
N MET A 192 12.59 2.61 6.06
CA MET A 192 12.85 1.25 5.61
C MET A 192 12.33 0.28 6.66
N ASN A 193 11.54 -0.68 6.23
CA ASN A 193 11.08 -1.78 7.05
C ASN A 193 12.29 -2.60 7.55
N GLY A 194 12.43 -2.74 8.86
CA GLY A 194 13.56 -3.44 9.48
C GLY A 194 13.57 -4.94 9.23
N GLN A 195 12.42 -5.54 8.92
CA GLN A 195 12.29 -6.97 8.59
C GLN A 195 12.50 -7.23 7.10
N THR A 196 11.71 -6.58 6.25
CA THR A 196 11.63 -6.88 4.82
C THR A 196 12.64 -6.10 3.99
N GLY A 197 13.10 -4.96 4.52
CA GLY A 197 13.95 -4.01 3.80
C GLY A 197 13.18 -3.21 2.74
N LYS A 198 11.84 -3.22 2.75
CA LYS A 198 11.01 -2.37 1.89
C LYS A 198 11.26 -0.92 2.24
N ILE A 199 11.57 -0.11 1.23
CA ILE A 199 11.90 1.31 1.39
C ILE A 199 10.74 2.13 0.84
N TRP A 200 10.36 3.15 1.60
CA TRP A 200 9.40 4.17 1.19
C TRP A 200 9.96 5.57 1.50
N GLY A 201 9.65 6.53 0.64
CA GLY A 201 10.04 7.92 0.82
C GLY A 201 9.90 8.71 -0.47
N ARG A 202 9.81 10.03 -0.33
CA ARG A 202 9.78 10.96 -1.46
C ARG A 202 11.21 11.34 -1.83
N LEU A 203 11.61 11.03 -3.05
CA LEU A 203 12.96 11.35 -3.55
C LEU A 203 13.04 12.79 -4.04
N PRO A 204 14.11 13.53 -3.72
CA PRO A 204 14.40 14.78 -4.39
C PRO A 204 14.71 14.53 -5.86
N VAL A 205 14.16 15.36 -6.72
CA VAL A 205 14.41 15.27 -8.18
C VAL A 205 15.46 16.30 -8.59
N ASP A 206 16.52 15.85 -9.21
CA ASP A 206 17.52 16.70 -9.83
C ASP A 206 16.96 17.29 -11.13
N LYS A 207 16.52 18.54 -11.03
CA LYS A 207 15.94 19.28 -12.18
C LYS A 207 16.91 19.41 -13.36
N ARG A 208 18.23 19.45 -13.09
CA ARG A 208 19.25 19.56 -14.16
C ARG A 208 19.34 18.28 -14.97
N LYS A 209 19.35 17.12 -14.29
CA LYS A 209 19.33 15.80 -14.96
C LYS A 209 18.05 15.59 -15.75
N LEU A 210 16.90 16.04 -15.20
CA LEU A 210 15.61 15.94 -15.86
C LEU A 210 15.56 16.84 -17.11
N ALA A 211 16.02 18.09 -17.01
CA ALA A 211 16.12 19.01 -18.14
C ALA A 211 17.06 18.46 -19.23
N GLY A 212 18.22 17.90 -18.85
CA GLY A 212 19.12 17.27 -19.79
C GLY A 212 18.47 16.13 -20.59
N LEU A 213 17.70 15.27 -19.92
CA LEU A 213 16.95 14.22 -20.59
C LEU A 213 15.88 14.81 -21.54
N PHE A 214 15.11 15.80 -21.06
CA PHE A 214 14.08 16.46 -21.86
C PHE A 214 14.65 17.05 -23.15
N PHE A 215 15.72 17.83 -23.06
CA PHE A 215 16.35 18.41 -24.24
C PHE A 215 16.99 17.36 -25.15
N GLY A 216 17.59 16.31 -24.59
CA GLY A 216 18.12 15.19 -25.37
C GLY A 216 17.05 14.49 -26.22
N VAL A 217 15.92 14.15 -25.61
CA VAL A 217 14.78 13.55 -26.32
C VAL A 217 14.18 14.52 -27.32
N PHE A 218 14.01 15.80 -26.94
CA PHE A 218 13.48 16.84 -27.82
C PHE A 218 14.30 16.98 -29.09
N PHE A 219 15.63 17.10 -28.97
CA PHE A 219 16.50 17.25 -30.14
C PHE A 219 16.54 15.99 -31.01
N LEU A 220 16.48 14.80 -30.43
CA LEU A 220 16.37 13.55 -31.18
C LEU A 220 15.10 13.49 -32.02
N VAL A 221 13.95 13.80 -31.41
CA VAL A 221 12.65 13.80 -32.08
C VAL A 221 12.60 14.90 -33.13
N PHE A 222 13.10 16.09 -32.79
CA PHE A 222 13.18 17.22 -33.74
C PHE A 222 14.04 16.88 -34.96
N ALA A 223 15.21 16.28 -34.75
CA ALA A 223 16.09 15.86 -35.86
C ALA A 223 15.44 14.79 -36.74
N ALA A 224 14.74 13.79 -36.10
CA ALA A 224 14.03 12.77 -36.84
C ALA A 224 12.90 13.36 -37.70
N LEU A 225 12.14 14.33 -37.17
CA LEU A 225 11.06 15.02 -37.90
C LEU A 225 11.62 15.88 -39.04
N MET A 226 12.74 16.59 -38.84
CA MET A 226 13.39 17.38 -39.88
C MET A 226 13.90 16.49 -41.02
N ILE A 227 14.52 15.35 -40.71
CA ILE A 227 14.99 14.38 -41.71
C ILE A 227 13.80 13.76 -42.44
N GLY A 228 12.76 13.33 -41.72
CA GLY A 228 11.56 12.76 -42.34
C GLY A 228 10.80 13.75 -43.21
N GLY A 229 10.70 15.02 -42.80
CA GLY A 229 10.10 16.08 -43.62
C GLY A 229 10.91 16.50 -44.86
N TRP A 230 12.20 16.16 -44.91
CA TRP A 230 13.05 16.40 -46.10
C TRP A 230 12.81 15.34 -47.18
N PHE A 231 12.32 14.14 -46.81
CA PHE A 231 12.06 13.04 -47.71
C PHE A 231 10.57 12.92 -48.15
N LEU A 232 9.71 13.79 -47.67
CA LEU A 232 8.32 13.99 -48.12
C LEU A 232 8.19 15.21 -49.02
#